data_47a725c98dd62608c995d689ba42713a
#
_entry.id   47a725c98dd62608c995d689ba42713a
#
_cell.length_a   1.000
_cell.length_b   1.000
_cell.length_c   1.000
_cell.angle_alpha   90.00
_cell.angle_beta   90.00
_cell.angle_gamma   90.00
#
_symmetry.space_group_name_H-M   'P 1'
#
loop_
_entity.id
_entity.type
_entity.pdbx_description
1 polymer ?
#
loop_
_entity_poly.entity_id
_entity_poly.type
_entity_poly.pdbx_seq_one_letter_code
_entity_poly.pdbx_strand_id
1 'polypeptide(L)'
;MSHSRKVSVTGLGYVGLPVAVAFARQGDVIGYDHDPQRVAQLRAGEDRTGEIELAELRQNTLRFTDRAADLRQGDFHIVTVPTPIDQANVPDLQPLLSAAATLGKHGLKRGDIVVFESTVYPGLTEEECVPAMEKESGLACGSDFAIGYSPERINPGDRTHRLDSVRKVIAASDAKTL
;
A
#
# COMPACT_ATOMS: atom_id res chain seq x y z
N MET A 1 13.91 12.71 9.10
CA MET A 1 14.26 11.54 9.95
C MET A 1 14.09 10.30 9.09
N SER A 2 15.06 9.38 9.06
CA SER A 2 14.92 8.11 8.35
C SER A 2 14.05 7.15 9.19
N HIS A 3 13.13 6.42 8.56
CA HIS A 3 12.42 5.33 9.23
C HIS A 3 13.32 4.09 9.34
N SER A 4 13.15 3.33 10.40
CA SER A 4 13.89 2.06 10.62
C SER A 4 13.22 0.86 9.96
N ARG A 5 11.98 1.01 9.49
CA ARG A 5 11.17 -0.03 8.86
C ARG A 5 11.45 -0.12 7.36
N LYS A 6 11.38 -1.32 6.81
CA LYS A 6 11.40 -1.56 5.36
C LYS A 6 9.98 -1.49 4.83
N VAL A 7 9.69 -0.45 4.09
CA VAL A 7 8.33 -0.19 3.60
C VAL A 7 8.07 -0.96 2.31
N SER A 8 6.90 -1.56 2.19
CA SER A 8 6.35 -1.97 0.90
C SER A 8 5.03 -1.27 0.61
N VAL A 9 4.80 -0.91 -0.64
CA VAL A 9 3.54 -0.32 -1.11
C VAL A 9 2.95 -1.23 -2.18
N THR A 10 1.73 -1.70 -1.96
CA THR A 10 0.98 -2.57 -2.86
C THR A 10 -0.08 -1.80 -3.63
N GLY A 11 0.02 -1.79 -4.95
CA GLY A 11 -0.77 -0.95 -5.85
C GLY A 11 -0.06 0.37 -6.14
N LEU A 12 0.40 0.55 -7.38
CA LEU A 12 1.17 1.74 -7.81
C LEU A 12 0.35 2.64 -8.73
N GLY A 13 -0.91 2.88 -8.33
CA GLY A 13 -1.79 3.85 -8.95
C GLY A 13 -1.51 5.29 -8.50
N TYR A 14 -2.50 6.17 -8.68
CA TYR A 14 -2.42 7.59 -8.32
C TYR A 14 -2.27 7.85 -6.81
N VAL A 15 -2.61 6.88 -5.95
CA VAL A 15 -2.39 6.93 -4.51
C VAL A 15 -1.04 6.31 -4.13
N GLY A 16 -0.83 5.07 -4.53
CA GLY A 16 0.31 4.28 -4.04
C GLY A 16 1.65 4.74 -4.58
N LEU A 17 1.72 5.23 -5.81
CA LEU A 17 2.97 5.73 -6.35
C LEU A 17 3.49 6.97 -5.59
N PRO A 18 2.69 8.03 -5.34
CA PRO A 18 3.10 9.14 -4.49
C PRO A 18 3.52 8.72 -3.07
N VAL A 19 2.80 7.77 -2.47
CA VAL A 19 3.15 7.22 -1.15
C VAL A 19 4.52 6.54 -1.20
N ALA A 20 4.75 5.66 -2.18
CA ALA A 20 6.02 4.96 -2.35
C ALA A 20 7.20 5.93 -2.54
N VAL A 21 7.02 6.96 -3.36
CA VAL A 21 8.04 8.01 -3.61
C VAL A 21 8.32 8.81 -2.34
N ALA A 22 7.29 9.20 -1.58
CA ALA A 22 7.46 9.97 -0.35
C ALA A 22 8.25 9.18 0.71
N PHE A 23 7.94 7.91 0.92
CA PHE A 23 8.70 7.05 1.83
C PHE A 23 10.12 6.77 1.33
N ALA A 24 10.32 6.65 0.03
CA ALA A 24 11.64 6.41 -0.56
C ALA A 24 12.64 7.56 -0.34
N ARG A 25 12.16 8.77 -0.06
CA ARG A 25 13.02 9.89 0.36
C ARG A 25 13.64 9.69 1.75
N GLN A 26 13.13 8.74 2.53
CA GLN A 26 13.52 8.52 3.91
C GLN A 26 14.15 7.13 4.16
N GLY A 27 14.00 6.19 3.23
CA GLY A 27 14.55 4.84 3.35
C GLY A 27 14.14 3.93 2.21
N ASP A 28 14.53 2.66 2.28
CA ASP A 28 14.25 1.66 1.25
C ASP A 28 12.77 1.33 1.15
N VAL A 29 12.23 1.36 -0.07
CA VAL A 29 10.83 1.06 -0.38
C VAL A 29 10.72 0.04 -1.50
N ILE A 30 9.81 -0.91 -1.35
CA ILE A 30 9.40 -1.86 -2.37
C ILE A 30 8.04 -1.41 -2.91
N GLY A 31 7.98 -0.94 -4.13
CA GLY A 31 6.74 -0.69 -4.85
C GLY A 31 6.31 -1.93 -5.62
N TYR A 32 5.23 -2.55 -5.22
CA TYR A 32 4.66 -3.73 -5.90
C TYR A 32 3.37 -3.37 -6.63
N ASP A 33 3.29 -3.81 -7.87
CA ASP A 33 2.05 -3.82 -8.64
C ASP A 33 1.89 -5.17 -9.35
N HIS A 34 0.67 -5.68 -9.39
CA HIS A 34 0.37 -6.94 -10.06
C HIS A 34 0.41 -6.83 -11.60
N ASP A 35 0.32 -5.60 -12.14
CA ASP A 35 0.42 -5.30 -13.57
C ASP A 35 1.90 -5.16 -13.99
N PRO A 36 2.47 -6.14 -14.72
CA PRO A 36 3.86 -6.08 -15.13
C PRO A 36 4.13 -4.93 -16.12
N GLN A 37 3.12 -4.47 -16.86
CA GLN A 37 3.26 -3.32 -17.75
C GLN A 37 3.42 -2.04 -16.95
N ARG A 38 2.65 -1.88 -15.85
CA ARG A 38 2.80 -0.75 -14.92
C ARG A 38 4.21 -0.70 -14.35
N VAL A 39 4.70 -1.84 -13.87
CA VAL A 39 6.06 -1.95 -13.31
C VAL A 39 7.13 -1.63 -14.36
N ALA A 40 6.98 -2.11 -15.60
CA ALA A 40 7.91 -1.82 -16.68
C ALA A 40 7.95 -0.32 -17.02
N GLN A 41 6.79 0.34 -17.09
CA GLN A 41 6.68 1.79 -17.30
C GLN A 41 7.40 2.57 -16.19
N LEU A 42 7.13 2.24 -14.94
CA LEU A 42 7.77 2.92 -13.79
C LEU A 42 9.29 2.73 -13.76
N ARG A 43 9.78 1.54 -14.11
CA ARG A 43 11.23 1.28 -14.27
C ARG A 43 11.86 2.08 -15.41
N ALA A 44 11.10 2.33 -16.48
CA ALA A 44 11.51 3.20 -17.57
C ALA A 44 11.45 4.70 -17.22
N GLY A 45 10.82 5.03 -16.08
CA GLY A 45 10.63 6.40 -15.65
C GLY A 45 9.35 7.05 -16.20
N GLU A 46 8.37 6.23 -16.59
CA GLU A 46 7.10 6.69 -17.15
C GLU A 46 5.99 6.50 -16.13
N ASP A 47 5.37 7.60 -15.73
CA ASP A 47 4.17 7.56 -14.89
C ASP A 47 2.92 7.92 -15.70
N ARG A 48 2.11 6.89 -16.04
CA ARG A 48 0.84 7.08 -16.76
C ARG A 48 -0.22 7.83 -15.96
N THR A 49 -0.06 7.96 -14.63
CA THR A 49 -0.99 8.71 -13.79
C THR A 49 -0.69 10.21 -13.76
N GLY A 50 0.54 10.60 -14.13
CA GLY A 50 0.97 12.00 -14.14
C GLY A 50 1.15 12.62 -12.76
N GLU A 51 1.18 11.81 -11.71
CA GLU A 51 1.29 12.29 -10.33
C GLU A 51 2.74 12.57 -9.92
N ILE A 52 3.71 11.86 -10.54
CA ILE A 52 5.12 11.90 -10.15
C ILE A 52 6.01 12.27 -11.33
N GLU A 53 6.92 13.20 -11.10
CA GLU A 53 7.91 13.62 -12.10
C GLU A 53 9.01 12.54 -12.26
N LEU A 54 9.59 12.42 -13.46
CA LEU A 54 10.65 11.48 -13.78
C LEU A 54 11.81 11.50 -12.78
N ALA A 55 12.22 12.69 -12.34
CA ALA A 55 13.33 12.86 -11.41
C ALA A 55 13.03 12.22 -10.03
N GLU A 56 11.77 12.22 -9.62
CA GLU A 56 11.32 11.63 -8.35
C GLU A 56 11.21 10.09 -8.43
N LEU A 57 10.96 9.53 -9.63
CA LEU A 57 10.94 8.07 -9.85
C LEU A 57 12.33 7.44 -9.80
N ARG A 58 13.38 8.20 -10.08
CA ARG A 58 14.77 7.73 -10.13
C ARG A 58 15.47 7.72 -8.77
N GLN A 59 14.75 7.49 -7.69
CA GLN A 59 15.35 7.33 -6.37
C GLN A 59 15.97 5.94 -6.23
N ASN A 60 17.21 5.85 -5.79
CA ASN A 60 17.91 4.57 -5.60
C ASN A 60 17.31 3.70 -4.49
N THR A 61 16.51 4.31 -3.60
CA THR A 61 15.83 3.68 -2.48
C THR A 61 14.46 3.10 -2.85
N LEU A 62 13.94 3.38 -4.07
CA LEU A 62 12.66 2.88 -4.55
C LEU A 62 12.86 1.78 -5.60
N ARG A 63 12.42 0.57 -5.27
CA ARG A 63 12.49 -0.58 -6.17
C ARG A 63 11.09 -1.03 -6.58
N PHE A 64 10.79 -0.97 -7.87
CA PHE A 64 9.53 -1.47 -8.43
C PHE A 64 9.60 -2.95 -8.75
N THR A 65 8.54 -3.70 -8.46
CA THR A 65 8.45 -5.15 -8.73
C THR A 65 7.01 -5.61 -9.00
N ASP A 66 6.89 -6.59 -9.88
CA ASP A 66 5.68 -7.36 -10.16
C ASP A 66 5.72 -8.76 -9.49
N ARG A 67 6.79 -9.05 -8.75
CA ARG A 67 6.98 -10.31 -8.04
C ARG A 67 6.47 -10.18 -6.61
N ALA A 68 5.34 -10.81 -6.31
CA ALA A 68 4.74 -10.78 -4.97
C ALA A 68 5.69 -11.28 -3.86
N ALA A 69 6.58 -12.23 -4.16
CA ALA A 69 7.57 -12.73 -3.22
C ALA A 69 8.53 -11.65 -2.68
N ASP A 70 8.71 -10.56 -3.42
CA ASP A 70 9.55 -9.44 -2.98
C ASP A 70 8.95 -8.66 -1.81
N LEU A 71 7.62 -8.73 -1.61
CA LEU A 71 6.92 -8.13 -0.46
C LEU A 71 7.48 -8.62 0.88
N ARG A 72 7.98 -9.85 0.95
CA ARG A 72 8.56 -10.43 2.17
C ARG A 72 9.78 -9.67 2.72
N GLN A 73 10.39 -8.83 1.92
CA GLN A 73 11.51 -7.98 2.34
C GLN A 73 11.05 -6.75 3.15
N GLY A 74 9.76 -6.38 3.04
CA GLY A 74 9.13 -5.35 3.85
C GLY A 74 8.76 -5.85 5.24
N ASP A 75 8.56 -4.93 6.17
CA ASP A 75 8.01 -5.16 7.51
C ASP A 75 6.96 -4.12 7.91
N PHE A 76 6.73 -3.16 7.02
CA PHE A 76 5.66 -2.19 7.07
C PHE A 76 5.00 -2.11 5.68
N HIS A 77 3.80 -2.63 5.58
CA HIS A 77 3.10 -2.81 4.31
C HIS A 77 1.96 -1.82 4.18
N ILE A 78 1.92 -1.07 3.08
CA ILE A 78 0.85 -0.13 2.77
C ILE A 78 0.08 -0.66 1.56
N VAL A 79 -1.24 -0.82 1.70
CA VAL A 79 -2.12 -1.30 0.65
C VAL A 79 -2.95 -0.14 0.11
N THR A 80 -2.79 0.16 -1.19
CA THR A 80 -3.35 1.34 -1.86
C THR A 80 -4.08 0.97 -3.16
N VAL A 81 -4.63 -0.23 -3.22
CA VAL A 81 -5.37 -0.70 -4.40
C VAL A 81 -6.74 -0.02 -4.50
N PRO A 82 -7.28 0.17 -5.72
CA PRO A 82 -8.58 0.79 -5.89
C PRO A 82 -9.72 -0.09 -5.34
N THR A 83 -10.80 0.56 -4.94
CA THR A 83 -12.10 -0.05 -4.60
C THR A 83 -13.17 0.54 -5.53
N PRO A 84 -13.24 0.11 -6.79
CA PRO A 84 -14.20 0.64 -7.73
C PRO A 84 -15.63 0.28 -7.31
N ILE A 85 -16.60 1.04 -7.80
CA ILE A 85 -18.02 0.76 -7.62
C ILE A 85 -18.63 0.27 -8.93
N ASP A 86 -19.61 -0.62 -8.85
CA ASP A 86 -20.40 -1.05 -10.00
C ASP A 86 -21.51 -0.03 -10.36
N GLN A 87 -22.34 -0.35 -11.36
CA GLN A 87 -23.46 0.50 -11.79
C GLN A 87 -24.54 0.69 -10.72
N ALA A 88 -24.59 -0.18 -9.71
CA ALA A 88 -25.51 -0.11 -8.57
C ALA A 88 -24.89 0.61 -7.36
N ASN A 89 -23.71 1.21 -7.53
CA ASN A 89 -22.89 1.82 -6.45
C ASN A 89 -22.45 0.81 -5.36
N VAL A 90 -22.36 -0.48 -5.72
CA VAL A 90 -21.84 -1.51 -4.81
C VAL A 90 -20.30 -1.57 -4.99
N PRO A 91 -19.53 -1.50 -3.91
CA PRO A 91 -18.07 -1.60 -3.98
C PRO A 91 -17.61 -2.96 -4.52
N ASP A 92 -16.73 -2.96 -5.51
CA ASP A 92 -16.00 -4.16 -5.90
C ASP A 92 -14.78 -4.32 -4.98
N LEU A 93 -14.86 -5.30 -4.10
CA LEU A 93 -13.82 -5.59 -3.11
C LEU A 93 -12.73 -6.55 -3.64
N GLN A 94 -12.90 -7.10 -4.84
CA GLN A 94 -11.97 -8.10 -5.38
C GLN A 94 -10.52 -7.61 -5.46
N PRO A 95 -10.22 -6.36 -5.91
CA PRO A 95 -8.85 -5.87 -5.91
C PRO A 95 -8.24 -5.83 -4.50
N LEU A 96 -9.03 -5.39 -3.51
CA LEU A 96 -8.58 -5.25 -2.13
C LEU A 96 -8.34 -6.61 -1.47
N LEU A 97 -9.28 -7.54 -1.59
CA LEU A 97 -9.17 -8.88 -1.04
C LEU A 97 -8.05 -9.68 -1.71
N SER A 98 -7.88 -9.51 -3.02
CA SER A 98 -6.77 -10.11 -3.76
C SER A 98 -5.41 -9.58 -3.30
N ALA A 99 -5.30 -8.28 -3.03
CA ALA A 99 -4.08 -7.67 -2.49
C ALA A 99 -3.79 -8.16 -1.07
N ALA A 100 -4.80 -8.24 -0.20
CA ALA A 100 -4.68 -8.79 1.15
C ALA A 100 -4.23 -10.25 1.14
N ALA A 101 -4.86 -11.10 0.33
CA ALA A 101 -4.49 -12.50 0.15
C ALA A 101 -3.06 -12.65 -0.40
N THR A 102 -2.69 -11.84 -1.39
CA THR A 102 -1.33 -11.83 -1.96
C THR A 102 -0.29 -11.46 -0.93
N LEU A 103 -0.55 -10.42 -0.13
CA LEU A 103 0.33 -10.01 0.97
C LEU A 103 0.43 -11.12 2.02
N GLY A 104 -0.69 -11.71 2.45
CA GLY A 104 -0.70 -12.82 3.39
C GLY A 104 0.17 -13.98 2.92
N LYS A 105 0.00 -14.40 1.67
CA LYS A 105 0.69 -15.56 1.09
C LYS A 105 2.19 -15.33 0.88
N HIS A 106 2.58 -14.15 0.43
CA HIS A 106 3.91 -13.91 -0.08
C HIS A 106 4.76 -12.94 0.75
N GLY A 107 4.12 -12.02 1.49
CA GLY A 107 4.81 -10.92 2.17
C GLY A 107 4.85 -11.04 3.69
N LEU A 108 3.73 -11.40 4.28
CA LEU A 108 3.48 -11.26 5.71
C LEU A 108 4.35 -12.17 6.57
N LYS A 109 4.88 -11.64 7.65
CA LYS A 109 5.66 -12.34 8.67
C LYS A 109 5.38 -11.76 10.06
N ARG A 110 5.83 -12.45 11.10
CA ARG A 110 5.64 -12.02 12.49
C ARG A 110 6.30 -10.65 12.75
N GLY A 111 5.56 -9.77 13.41
CA GLY A 111 5.98 -8.42 13.76
C GLY A 111 5.72 -7.36 12.69
N ASP A 112 5.12 -7.74 11.55
CA ASP A 112 4.77 -6.81 10.49
C ASP A 112 3.56 -5.94 10.88
N ILE A 113 3.50 -4.77 10.26
CA ILE A 113 2.35 -3.86 10.31
C ILE A 113 1.79 -3.72 8.90
N VAL A 114 0.48 -3.85 8.75
CA VAL A 114 -0.23 -3.65 7.48
C VAL A 114 -1.18 -2.47 7.61
N VAL A 115 -1.00 -1.45 6.77
CA VAL A 115 -1.85 -0.26 6.73
C VAL A 115 -2.65 -0.26 5.44
N PHE A 116 -3.96 -0.14 5.54
CA PHE A 116 -4.85 0.02 4.39
C PHE A 116 -5.12 1.51 4.16
N GLU A 117 -4.88 1.98 2.95
CA GLU A 117 -5.21 3.34 2.49
C GLU A 117 -6.33 3.35 1.43
N SER A 118 -6.81 2.19 1.03
CA SER A 118 -7.96 2.07 0.13
C SER A 118 -9.23 2.59 0.78
N THR A 119 -10.13 3.17 -0.02
CA THR A 119 -11.45 3.61 0.47
C THR A 119 -12.29 2.41 0.84
N VAL A 120 -12.71 2.31 2.09
CA VAL A 120 -13.46 1.18 2.63
C VAL A 120 -14.58 1.67 3.56
N TYR A 121 -15.62 0.87 3.72
CA TYR A 121 -16.63 1.09 4.76
C TYR A 121 -16.11 0.60 6.14
N PRO A 122 -16.66 1.12 7.25
CA PRO A 122 -16.26 0.71 8.59
C PRO A 122 -16.40 -0.81 8.81
N GLY A 123 -15.37 -1.43 9.36
CA GLY A 123 -15.31 -2.88 9.62
C GLY A 123 -14.68 -3.71 8.50
N LEU A 124 -14.63 -3.23 7.27
CA LEU A 124 -14.14 -4.03 6.13
C LEU A 124 -12.69 -4.53 6.33
N THR A 125 -11.84 -3.70 6.88
CA THR A 125 -10.44 -4.08 7.12
C THR A 125 -10.35 -5.29 8.05
N GLU A 126 -11.11 -5.26 9.15
CA GLU A 126 -11.10 -6.29 10.19
C GLU A 126 -11.92 -7.53 9.79
N GLU A 127 -13.03 -7.33 9.11
CA GLU A 127 -14.00 -8.39 8.83
C GLU A 127 -13.71 -9.17 7.55
N GLU A 128 -13.00 -8.55 6.59
CA GLU A 128 -12.72 -9.13 5.27
C GLU A 128 -11.23 -9.23 4.97
N CYS A 129 -10.47 -8.14 5.13
CA CYS A 129 -9.05 -8.15 4.75
C CYS A 129 -8.20 -8.96 5.73
N VAL A 130 -8.45 -8.85 7.03
CA VAL A 130 -7.73 -9.63 8.05
C VAL A 130 -7.94 -11.12 7.84
N PRO A 131 -9.17 -11.68 7.73
CA PRO A 131 -9.37 -13.10 7.47
C PRO A 131 -8.69 -13.58 6.18
N ALA A 132 -8.67 -12.76 5.12
CA ALA A 132 -7.98 -13.11 3.88
C ALA A 132 -6.45 -13.25 4.10
N MET A 133 -5.84 -12.35 4.86
CA MET A 133 -4.41 -12.41 5.21
C MET A 133 -4.09 -13.60 6.12
N GLU A 134 -4.91 -13.82 7.16
CA GLU A 134 -4.73 -14.93 8.11
C GLU A 134 -4.81 -16.29 7.43
N LYS A 135 -5.80 -16.48 6.56
CA LYS A 135 -5.99 -17.70 5.77
C LYS A 135 -4.75 -18.05 4.95
N GLU A 136 -4.16 -17.07 4.29
CA GLU A 136 -3.04 -17.30 3.38
C GLU A 136 -1.68 -17.37 4.09
N SER A 137 -1.53 -16.66 5.21
CA SER A 137 -0.26 -16.60 5.96
C SER A 137 -0.14 -17.66 7.05
N GLY A 138 -1.28 -18.10 7.60
CA GLY A 138 -1.33 -18.90 8.85
C GLY A 138 -0.96 -18.09 10.10
N LEU A 139 -0.87 -16.76 10.00
CA LEU A 139 -0.59 -15.85 11.11
C LEU A 139 -1.90 -15.26 11.64
N ALA A 140 -1.92 -14.86 12.92
CA ALA A 140 -3.08 -14.25 13.55
C ALA A 140 -2.86 -12.75 13.79
N CYS A 141 -3.85 -11.93 13.40
CA CYS A 141 -3.84 -10.50 13.66
C CYS A 141 -3.89 -10.22 15.17
N GLY A 142 -3.20 -9.18 15.62
CA GLY A 142 -3.09 -8.80 17.03
C GLY A 142 -2.00 -9.53 17.78
N SER A 143 -1.67 -10.79 17.44
CA SER A 143 -0.59 -11.54 18.06
C SER A 143 0.67 -11.65 17.20
N ASP A 144 0.49 -11.91 15.91
CA ASP A 144 1.60 -12.14 14.98
C ASP A 144 1.88 -10.92 14.09
N PHE A 145 0.86 -10.19 13.70
CA PHE A 145 0.98 -8.95 12.95
C PHE A 145 -0.09 -7.95 13.41
N ALA A 146 0.09 -6.68 13.07
CA ALA A 146 -0.84 -5.63 13.41
C ALA A 146 -1.40 -4.95 12.16
N ILE A 147 -2.57 -4.32 12.30
CA ILE A 147 -3.21 -3.56 11.22
C ILE A 147 -3.41 -2.11 11.60
N GLY A 148 -3.42 -1.28 10.57
CA GLY A 148 -3.78 0.12 10.64
C GLY A 148 -4.62 0.54 9.45
N TYR A 149 -5.21 1.72 9.56
CA TYR A 149 -5.99 2.35 8.50
C TYR A 149 -5.65 3.84 8.41
N SER A 150 -5.52 4.32 7.18
CA SER A 150 -5.30 5.74 6.91
C SER A 150 -6.09 6.11 5.64
N PRO A 151 -7.24 6.79 5.76
CA PRO A 151 -8.06 7.13 4.60
C PRO A 151 -7.30 8.05 3.64
N GLU A 152 -7.47 7.80 2.33
CA GLU A 152 -6.94 8.66 1.30
C GLU A 152 -7.59 10.06 1.34
N ARG A 153 -6.78 11.10 1.17
CA ARG A 153 -7.18 12.52 1.22
C ARG A 153 -6.69 13.32 0.02
N ILE A 154 -6.00 12.66 -0.92
CA ILE A 154 -5.46 13.32 -2.12
C ILE A 154 -6.45 13.15 -3.27
N ASN A 155 -6.79 14.25 -3.94
CA ASN A 155 -7.56 14.20 -5.16
C ASN A 155 -6.60 14.02 -6.36
N PRO A 156 -6.91 13.13 -7.31
CA PRO A 156 -6.10 12.97 -8.52
C PRO A 156 -5.88 14.30 -9.24
N GLY A 157 -4.59 14.59 -9.56
CA GLY A 157 -4.21 15.82 -10.26
C GLY A 157 -4.16 17.10 -9.38
N ASP A 158 -4.43 17.01 -8.08
CA ASP A 158 -4.30 18.15 -7.17
C ASP A 158 -2.83 18.37 -6.82
N ARG A 159 -2.24 19.41 -7.39
CA ARG A 159 -0.85 19.79 -7.14
C ARG A 159 -0.65 20.62 -5.88
N THR A 160 -1.72 21.08 -5.25
CA THR A 160 -1.69 21.93 -4.06
C THR A 160 -1.73 21.11 -2.76
N HIS A 161 -2.57 20.09 -2.73
CA HIS A 161 -2.74 19.22 -1.57
C HIS A 161 -2.03 17.89 -1.81
N ARG A 162 -0.71 17.91 -1.69
CA ARG A 162 0.14 16.72 -1.86
C ARG A 162 0.29 15.96 -0.52
N LEU A 163 0.78 14.73 -0.59
CA LEU A 163 0.98 13.86 0.57
C LEU A 163 1.76 14.51 1.71
N ASP A 164 2.73 15.36 1.39
CA ASP A 164 3.59 16.07 2.34
C ASP A 164 2.91 17.29 2.99
N SER A 165 1.80 17.79 2.43
CA SER A 165 1.07 18.96 2.92
C SER A 165 -0.27 18.63 3.57
N VAL A 166 -0.79 17.41 3.37
CA VAL A 166 -2.09 16.97 3.89
C VAL A 166 -1.94 16.35 5.27
N ARG A 167 -2.81 16.75 6.22
CA ARG A 167 -2.91 16.08 7.51
C ARG A 167 -3.66 14.76 7.35
N LYS A 168 -2.96 13.64 7.46
CA LYS A 168 -3.58 12.31 7.41
C LYS A 168 -4.14 11.90 8.78
N VAL A 169 -5.30 11.28 8.76
CA VAL A 169 -5.84 10.54 9.91
C VAL A 169 -5.24 9.15 9.86
N ILE A 170 -4.75 8.67 10.99
CA ILE A 170 -4.25 7.30 11.13
C ILE A 170 -4.95 6.63 12.29
N ALA A 171 -5.23 5.36 12.14
CA ALA A 171 -5.76 4.48 13.18
C ALA A 171 -4.99 3.16 13.16
N ALA A 172 -4.92 2.50 14.30
CA ALA A 172 -4.27 1.20 14.43
C ALA A 172 -5.06 0.29 15.39
N SER A 173 -4.81 -1.01 15.30
CA SER A 173 -5.45 -2.03 16.14
C SER A 173 -5.11 -1.90 17.63
N ASP A 174 -3.99 -1.26 17.95
CA ASP A 174 -3.57 -1.00 19.33
C ASP A 174 -2.63 0.22 19.41
N ALA A 175 -2.44 0.74 20.63
CA ALA A 175 -1.65 1.93 20.89
C ALA A 175 -0.14 1.78 20.62
N LYS A 176 0.37 0.55 20.57
CA LYS A 176 1.79 0.28 20.25
C LYS A 176 2.02 0.34 18.74
N THR A 177 1.02 -0.06 17.97
CA THR A 177 1.05 -0.03 16.50
C THR A 177 0.86 1.38 15.95
N LEU A 178 0.10 2.24 16.66
CA LEU A 178 -0.10 3.65 16.33
C LEU A 178 1.17 4.47 16.55
#